data_15e5c2c754e676a1b98cd0d2665626ff
#
_entry.id   15e5c2c754e676a1b98cd0d2665626ff
#
_cell.length_a   1.000
_cell.length_b   1.000
_cell.length_c   1.000
_cell.angle_alpha   90.00
_cell.angle_beta   90.00
_cell.angle_gamma   90.00
#
_symmetry.space_group_name_H-M   'P 1'
#
loop_
_entity.id
_entity.type
_entity.pdbx_description
1 polymer ?
#
loop_
_entity_poly.entity_id
_entity_poly.type
_entity_poly.pdbx_seq_one_letter_code
_entity_poly.pdbx_strand_id
1 'polypeptide(L)'
;MYKICIKDDIMRDINEKFYMDLISNLKIDCEKCFGFCCSALYFAKAEGFPEDKVAGKPCMNLKEDFKCKIHKSLSKKGVKGCTTFECFGAGQKIAQDTYKGESWLDNKEKASEMFDAFVKMMQLHEMLWYLAEAYGIERKDKEREAIKKIIDETINISNLAGDKLIKYDIVAHRFKVNKLLLKTSESVRKYYKGKYKSNFKCKKFMAGRPNLINADLRRNELRGENLSSSLLIAANLSKMDLSGIDFLGADLRDTDITGSNLRNAVYLTQFQINSAKGDGKTVLSPTLQRPFNWIK
;
A
#
# COMPACT_ATOMS: atom_id res chain seq x y z
N MET A 1 -28.54 -3.34 0.11
CA MET A 1 -28.63 -2.24 -0.88
C MET A 1 -28.55 -0.91 -0.12
N TYR A 2 -27.37 -0.45 0.21
CA TYR A 2 -27.19 0.85 0.90
C TYR A 2 -26.58 1.85 -0.09
N LYS A 3 -27.44 2.60 -0.77
CA LYS A 3 -27.05 3.86 -1.43
C LYS A 3 -26.90 4.91 -0.33
N ILE A 4 -25.69 5.08 0.20
CA ILE A 4 -25.37 6.28 0.98
C ILE A 4 -24.98 7.34 -0.05
N CYS A 5 -25.99 8.11 -0.49
CA CYS A 5 -25.80 9.30 -1.29
C CYS A 5 -25.37 10.43 -0.34
N ILE A 6 -24.09 10.59 -0.10
CA ILE A 6 -23.52 11.80 0.49
C ILE A 6 -23.10 12.67 -0.70
N LYS A 7 -23.64 13.88 -0.81
CA LYS A 7 -23.54 14.81 -1.97
C LYS A 7 -22.09 15.18 -2.41
N ASP A 8 -21.06 14.73 -1.72
CA ASP A 8 -19.65 15.09 -1.94
C ASP A 8 -18.68 13.89 -2.02
N ASP A 9 -19.19 12.65 -2.11
CA ASP A 9 -18.34 11.46 -2.20
C ASP A 9 -17.93 11.18 -3.65
N ILE A 10 -16.63 10.89 -3.83
CA ILE A 10 -16.18 10.13 -4.99
C ILE A 10 -16.86 8.77 -4.86
N MET A 11 -17.87 8.51 -5.68
CA MET A 11 -18.55 7.22 -5.69
C MET A 11 -17.57 6.17 -6.23
N ARG A 12 -16.84 5.51 -5.34
CA ARG A 12 -16.11 4.30 -5.68
C ARG A 12 -17.11 3.19 -5.95
N ASP A 13 -17.00 2.54 -7.08
CA ASP A 13 -17.81 1.35 -7.38
C ASP A 13 -17.18 0.12 -6.72
N ILE A 14 -17.17 0.14 -5.38
CA ILE A 14 -16.62 -0.93 -4.56
C ILE A 14 -17.48 -2.20 -4.55
N ASN A 15 -18.70 -2.15 -5.11
CA ASN A 15 -19.62 -3.28 -5.14
C ASN A 15 -19.51 -4.09 -6.45
N GLU A 16 -18.67 -3.67 -7.39
CA GLU A 16 -18.46 -4.44 -8.59
C GLU A 16 -17.65 -5.72 -8.26
N LYS A 17 -18.15 -6.86 -8.72
CA LYS A 17 -17.55 -8.17 -8.46
C LYS A 17 -16.06 -8.21 -8.85
N PHE A 18 -15.71 -7.70 -10.02
CA PHE A 18 -14.32 -7.65 -10.49
C PHE A 18 -13.39 -6.92 -9.51
N TYR A 19 -13.82 -5.74 -9.03
CA TYR A 19 -13.07 -4.97 -8.04
C TYR A 19 -12.92 -5.73 -6.72
N MET A 20 -14.02 -6.30 -6.21
CA MET A 20 -14.01 -7.04 -4.95
C MET A 20 -13.15 -8.30 -5.01
N ASP A 21 -13.20 -9.03 -6.11
CA ASP A 21 -12.38 -10.22 -6.33
C ASP A 21 -10.89 -9.84 -6.37
N LEU A 22 -10.54 -8.76 -7.08
CA LEU A 22 -9.16 -8.27 -7.17
C LEU A 22 -8.61 -7.88 -5.80
N ILE A 23 -9.33 -7.05 -5.03
CA ILE A 23 -8.92 -6.64 -3.68
C ILE A 23 -8.84 -7.84 -2.72
N SER A 24 -9.74 -8.81 -2.84
CA SER A 24 -9.71 -10.01 -2.02
C SER A 24 -8.44 -10.83 -2.23
N ASN A 25 -7.97 -10.93 -3.48
CA ASN A 25 -6.75 -11.66 -3.82
C ASN A 25 -5.46 -10.96 -3.34
N LEU A 26 -5.54 -9.66 -3.04
CA LEU A 26 -4.42 -8.88 -2.51
C LEU A 26 -4.37 -8.85 -0.96
N LYS A 27 -5.29 -9.52 -0.27
CA LYS A 27 -5.24 -9.63 1.19
C LYS A 27 -4.15 -10.60 1.64
N ILE A 28 -3.45 -10.23 2.71
CA ILE A 28 -2.39 -11.06 3.29
C ILE A 28 -2.99 -12.33 3.93
N ASP A 29 -2.37 -13.47 3.65
CA ASP A 29 -2.59 -14.74 4.32
C ASP A 29 -1.23 -15.36 4.71
N CYS A 30 -0.75 -15.03 5.91
CA CYS A 30 0.54 -15.51 6.41
C CYS A 30 0.56 -17.04 6.67
N GLU A 31 -0.60 -17.67 6.81
CA GLU A 31 -0.67 -19.13 7.03
C GLU A 31 -0.35 -19.91 5.76
N LYS A 32 -0.56 -19.31 4.58
CA LYS A 32 -0.23 -19.86 3.27
C LYS A 32 1.12 -19.39 2.73
N CYS A 33 1.90 -18.68 3.55
CA CYS A 33 3.18 -18.09 3.17
C CYS A 33 4.33 -18.80 3.87
N PHE A 34 5.45 -19.00 3.19
CA PHE A 34 6.66 -19.59 3.77
C PHE A 34 7.56 -18.55 4.47
N GLY A 35 6.98 -17.55 5.12
CA GLY A 35 7.74 -16.54 5.86
C GLY A 35 8.65 -15.69 4.98
N PHE A 36 8.25 -15.42 3.73
CA PHE A 36 9.08 -14.69 2.78
C PHE A 36 9.50 -13.31 3.27
N CYS A 37 8.61 -12.52 3.87
CA CYS A 37 9.00 -11.23 4.45
C CYS A 37 10.06 -11.39 5.55
N CYS A 38 9.95 -12.45 6.37
CA CYS A 38 10.91 -12.76 7.43
C CYS A 38 12.28 -13.21 6.92
N SER A 39 12.38 -13.67 5.69
CA SER A 39 13.61 -14.22 5.10
C SER A 39 14.20 -13.31 4.03
N ALA A 40 13.42 -12.90 3.05
CA ALA A 40 13.88 -12.15 1.89
C ALA A 40 14.27 -10.69 2.21
N LEU A 41 13.59 -10.02 3.16
CA LEU A 41 13.75 -8.59 3.37
C LEU A 41 14.83 -8.25 4.40
N TYR A 42 15.43 -7.06 4.25
CA TYR A 42 16.24 -6.42 5.29
C TYR A 42 15.34 -5.81 6.36
N PHE A 43 15.73 -5.91 7.63
CA PHE A 43 15.08 -5.23 8.74
C PHE A 43 16.10 -4.38 9.51
N ALA A 44 15.72 -3.14 9.81
CA ALA A 44 16.56 -2.22 10.53
C ALA A 44 16.27 -2.26 12.05
N LYS A 45 17.30 -2.19 12.87
CA LYS A 45 17.17 -2.02 14.33
C LYS A 45 16.31 -0.79 14.68
N ALA A 46 16.39 0.28 13.88
CA ALA A 46 15.60 1.48 14.06
C ALA A 46 14.07 1.26 13.93
N GLU A 47 13.64 0.13 13.35
CA GLU A 47 12.23 -0.26 13.22
C GLU A 47 11.75 -1.16 14.37
N GLY A 48 12.51 -1.23 15.46
CA GLY A 48 12.17 -1.97 16.67
C GLY A 48 12.68 -3.41 16.70
N PHE A 49 13.59 -3.78 15.79
CA PHE A 49 14.27 -5.07 15.85
C PHE A 49 15.44 -5.02 16.83
N PRO A 50 15.82 -6.17 17.45
CA PRO A 50 16.96 -6.22 18.36
C PRO A 50 18.27 -5.85 17.67
N GLU A 51 18.43 -6.24 16.42
CA GLU A 51 19.59 -6.02 15.56
C GLU A 51 19.15 -5.89 14.10
N ASP A 52 20.04 -5.41 13.23
CA ASP A 52 19.82 -5.40 11.79
C ASP A 52 19.82 -6.84 11.26
N LYS A 53 18.79 -7.18 10.48
CA LYS A 53 18.68 -8.47 9.80
C LYS A 53 19.00 -8.31 8.32
N VAL A 54 19.99 -8.98 7.84
CA VAL A 54 20.39 -8.96 6.43
C VAL A 54 19.31 -9.63 5.54
N ALA A 55 19.06 -9.07 4.38
CA ALA A 55 18.20 -9.69 3.36
C ALA A 55 18.70 -11.07 2.96
N GLY A 56 17.81 -12.01 2.71
CA GLY A 56 18.13 -13.40 2.37
C GLY A 56 18.46 -14.30 3.57
N LYS A 57 18.47 -13.76 4.81
CA LYS A 57 18.65 -14.56 6.03
C LYS A 57 17.34 -14.60 6.83
N PRO A 58 16.96 -15.78 7.36
CA PRO A 58 15.76 -15.88 8.20
C PRO A 58 15.86 -15.04 9.46
N CYS A 59 14.74 -14.42 9.85
CA CYS A 59 14.60 -13.74 11.13
C CYS A 59 14.74 -14.73 12.29
N MET A 60 15.40 -14.35 13.39
CA MET A 60 15.54 -15.17 14.60
C MET A 60 14.22 -15.62 15.22
N ASN A 61 13.14 -14.91 14.94
CA ASN A 61 11.79 -15.24 15.41
C ASN A 61 11.02 -16.15 14.45
N LEU A 62 11.54 -16.47 13.28
CA LEU A 62 10.94 -17.41 12.34
C LEU A 62 11.17 -18.84 12.82
N LYS A 63 10.10 -19.66 12.89
CA LYS A 63 10.18 -21.08 13.20
C LYS A 63 10.29 -21.91 11.92
N GLU A 64 10.60 -23.19 12.06
CA GLU A 64 10.64 -24.15 10.95
C GLU A 64 9.28 -24.32 10.24
N ASP A 65 8.18 -24.10 10.95
CA ASP A 65 6.83 -24.07 10.40
C ASP A 65 6.45 -22.74 9.72
N PHE A 66 7.44 -21.89 9.45
CA PHE A 66 7.31 -20.54 8.88
C PHE A 66 6.49 -19.55 9.71
N LYS A 67 6.12 -19.89 10.95
CA LYS A 67 5.36 -19.00 11.83
C LYS A 67 6.31 -18.16 12.70
N CYS A 68 5.91 -16.94 12.97
CA CYS A 68 6.66 -16.04 13.84
C CYS A 68 6.41 -16.39 15.32
N LYS A 69 7.48 -16.65 16.10
CA LYS A 69 7.41 -16.92 17.57
C LYS A 69 6.73 -15.80 18.36
N ILE A 70 6.83 -14.55 17.88
CA ILE A 70 6.35 -13.36 18.58
C ILE A 70 5.19 -12.67 17.88
N HIS A 71 4.54 -13.29 16.87
CA HIS A 71 3.52 -12.66 16.04
C HIS A 71 2.42 -11.96 16.86
N LYS A 72 1.88 -12.64 17.89
CA LYS A 72 0.82 -12.10 18.77
C LYS A 72 1.30 -10.97 19.69
N SER A 73 2.60 -10.73 19.79
CA SER A 73 3.19 -9.73 20.71
C SER A 73 4.02 -8.67 20.00
N LEU A 74 4.01 -8.61 18.66
CA LEU A 74 4.78 -7.65 17.86
C LEU A 74 4.57 -6.20 18.32
N SER A 75 3.31 -5.77 18.46
CA SER A 75 2.97 -4.41 18.93
C SER A 75 3.47 -4.13 20.35
N LYS A 76 3.31 -5.11 21.27
CA LYS A 76 3.80 -4.97 22.65
C LYS A 76 5.33 -4.89 22.73
N LYS A 77 6.01 -5.52 21.78
CA LYS A 77 7.48 -5.52 21.68
C LYS A 77 8.02 -4.35 20.86
N GLY A 78 7.14 -3.48 20.33
CA GLY A 78 7.55 -2.30 19.58
C GLY A 78 8.19 -2.61 18.21
N VAL A 79 7.98 -3.80 17.65
CA VAL A 79 8.53 -4.19 16.34
C VAL A 79 7.71 -3.56 15.23
N LYS A 80 7.93 -2.25 15.02
CA LYS A 80 7.17 -1.43 14.06
C LYS A 80 7.27 -1.97 12.64
N GLY A 81 8.46 -2.36 12.20
CA GLY A 81 8.68 -2.87 10.85
C GLY A 81 7.77 -4.05 10.47
N CYS A 82 7.46 -4.97 11.42
CA CYS A 82 6.53 -6.07 11.17
C CYS A 82 5.06 -5.68 11.32
N THR A 83 4.73 -4.77 12.25
CA THR A 83 3.33 -4.40 12.51
C THR A 83 2.74 -3.49 11.44
N THR A 84 3.59 -2.77 10.70
CA THR A 84 3.18 -1.90 9.61
C THR A 84 3.28 -2.56 8.25
N PHE A 85 4.07 -3.63 8.12
CA PHE A 85 4.39 -4.26 6.84
C PHE A 85 3.16 -4.78 6.09
N GLU A 86 3.16 -4.57 4.78
CA GLU A 86 2.13 -5.01 3.85
C GLU A 86 2.78 -5.63 2.61
N CYS A 87 2.45 -6.87 2.29
CA CYS A 87 2.94 -7.55 1.09
C CYS A 87 1.88 -7.71 0.00
N PHE A 88 0.67 -7.22 0.23
CA PHE A 88 -0.47 -7.35 -0.70
C PHE A 88 -0.70 -8.80 -1.16
N GLY A 89 -0.51 -9.78 -0.28
CA GLY A 89 -0.69 -11.20 -0.62
C GLY A 89 0.43 -11.82 -1.48
N ALA A 90 1.51 -11.10 -1.75
CA ALA A 90 2.62 -11.61 -2.58
C ALA A 90 3.27 -12.89 -2.01
N GLY A 91 3.36 -12.99 -0.67
CA GLY A 91 3.96 -14.17 -0.03
C GLY A 91 3.22 -15.47 -0.30
N GLN A 92 1.89 -15.47 -0.14
CA GLN A 92 1.07 -16.65 -0.45
C GLN A 92 1.04 -16.94 -1.96
N LYS A 93 1.04 -15.92 -2.81
CA LYS A 93 1.09 -16.07 -4.26
C LYS A 93 2.37 -16.79 -4.70
N ILE A 94 3.51 -16.38 -4.18
CA ILE A 94 4.79 -17.05 -4.45
C ILE A 94 4.77 -18.48 -3.91
N ALA A 95 4.35 -18.69 -2.66
CA ALA A 95 4.34 -20.00 -2.03
C ALA A 95 3.44 -20.99 -2.75
N GLN A 96 2.17 -20.61 -2.98
CA GLN A 96 1.17 -21.56 -3.43
C GLN A 96 1.08 -21.67 -4.96
N ASP A 97 1.19 -20.55 -5.66
CA ASP A 97 0.94 -20.51 -7.10
C ASP A 97 2.23 -20.60 -7.91
N THR A 98 3.26 -19.83 -7.56
CA THR A 98 4.51 -19.79 -8.34
C THR A 98 5.35 -21.05 -8.12
N TYR A 99 5.55 -21.46 -6.86
CA TYR A 99 6.36 -22.62 -6.49
C TYR A 99 5.54 -23.82 -6.01
N LYS A 100 4.20 -23.81 -6.19
CA LYS A 100 3.31 -24.98 -6.02
C LYS A 100 3.41 -25.65 -4.65
N GLY A 101 3.66 -24.90 -3.58
CA GLY A 101 3.82 -25.41 -2.21
C GLY A 101 5.25 -25.88 -1.88
N GLU A 102 6.21 -25.80 -2.80
CA GLU A 102 7.62 -26.06 -2.52
C GLU A 102 8.21 -24.89 -1.73
N SER A 103 8.76 -25.15 -0.53
CA SER A 103 9.34 -24.12 0.31
C SER A 103 10.83 -23.88 0.01
N TRP A 104 11.33 -22.72 0.38
CA TRP A 104 12.75 -22.39 0.28
C TRP A 104 13.64 -23.18 1.26
N LEU A 105 13.05 -23.84 2.28
CA LEU A 105 13.76 -24.81 3.14
C LEU A 105 13.94 -26.16 2.45
N ASP A 106 12.91 -26.60 1.68
CA ASP A 106 12.93 -27.85 0.95
C ASP A 106 13.87 -27.77 -0.25
N ASN A 107 13.95 -26.60 -0.90
CA ASN A 107 14.79 -26.35 -2.06
C ASN A 107 15.72 -25.16 -1.84
N LYS A 108 16.82 -25.41 -1.13
CA LYS A 108 17.81 -24.37 -0.76
C LYS A 108 18.52 -23.76 -1.97
N GLU A 109 18.66 -24.50 -3.06
CA GLU A 109 19.28 -24.01 -4.29
C GLU A 109 18.43 -22.91 -4.96
N LYS A 110 17.11 -23.02 -4.85
CA LYS A 110 16.16 -22.00 -5.36
C LYS A 110 15.80 -20.91 -4.35
N ALA A 111 16.28 -20.97 -3.11
CA ALA A 111 15.89 -20.03 -2.08
C ALA A 111 16.12 -18.57 -2.50
N SER A 112 17.27 -18.25 -3.09
CA SER A 112 17.57 -16.89 -3.56
C SER A 112 16.61 -16.45 -4.68
N GLU A 113 16.32 -17.33 -5.65
CA GLU A 113 15.34 -17.06 -6.71
C GLU A 113 13.96 -16.79 -6.12
N MET A 114 13.50 -17.61 -5.16
CA MET A 114 12.21 -17.42 -4.48
C MET A 114 12.13 -16.07 -3.77
N PHE A 115 13.23 -15.63 -3.13
CA PHE A 115 13.27 -14.33 -2.44
C PHE A 115 13.21 -13.16 -3.43
N ASP A 116 13.94 -13.23 -4.54
CA ASP A 116 13.89 -12.21 -5.59
C ASP A 116 12.52 -12.16 -6.28
N ALA A 117 11.93 -13.33 -6.54
CA ALA A 117 10.57 -13.44 -7.07
C ALA A 117 9.54 -12.82 -6.11
N PHE A 118 9.68 -13.04 -4.79
CA PHE A 118 8.81 -12.41 -3.80
C PHE A 118 8.89 -10.88 -3.82
N VAL A 119 10.09 -10.32 -3.89
CA VAL A 119 10.27 -8.85 -3.97
C VAL A 119 9.62 -8.27 -5.22
N LYS A 120 9.75 -8.94 -6.37
CA LYS A 120 9.06 -8.51 -7.61
C LYS A 120 7.55 -8.67 -7.52
N MET A 121 7.07 -9.77 -6.96
CA MET A 121 5.65 -10.00 -6.75
C MET A 121 5.01 -8.94 -5.87
N MET A 122 5.67 -8.52 -4.79
CA MET A 122 5.18 -7.41 -3.96
C MET A 122 4.97 -6.13 -4.77
N GLN A 123 5.92 -5.80 -5.66
CA GLN A 123 5.80 -4.61 -6.50
C GLN A 123 4.65 -4.71 -7.50
N LEU A 124 4.39 -5.88 -8.07
CA LEU A 124 3.24 -6.14 -8.96
C LEU A 124 1.92 -6.02 -8.19
N HIS A 125 1.84 -6.61 -7.01
CA HIS A 125 0.64 -6.59 -6.19
C HIS A 125 0.34 -5.18 -5.64
N GLU A 126 1.36 -4.40 -5.29
CA GLU A 126 1.21 -2.97 -4.97
C GLU A 126 0.62 -2.19 -6.17
N MET A 127 1.12 -2.44 -7.38
CA MET A 127 0.55 -1.83 -8.59
C MET A 127 -0.90 -2.26 -8.82
N LEU A 128 -1.24 -3.53 -8.59
CA LEU A 128 -2.62 -4.02 -8.67
C LEU A 128 -3.53 -3.34 -7.65
N TRP A 129 -3.04 -3.09 -6.43
CA TRP A 129 -3.79 -2.35 -5.41
C TRP A 129 -4.16 -0.94 -5.90
N TYR A 130 -3.20 -0.18 -6.41
CA TYR A 130 -3.45 1.17 -6.93
C TYR A 130 -4.33 1.15 -8.20
N LEU A 131 -4.13 0.19 -9.09
CA LEU A 131 -4.95 0.03 -10.30
C LEU A 131 -6.40 -0.34 -9.96
N ALA A 132 -6.62 -1.19 -8.94
CA ALA A 132 -7.96 -1.51 -8.46
C ALA A 132 -8.66 -0.25 -7.96
N GLU A 133 -7.98 0.58 -7.18
CA GLU A 133 -8.54 1.84 -6.71
C GLU A 133 -8.85 2.79 -7.88
N ALA A 134 -7.94 2.95 -8.84
CA ALA A 134 -8.16 3.76 -10.03
C ALA A 134 -9.37 3.26 -10.85
N TYR A 135 -9.50 1.94 -11.01
CA TYR A 135 -10.65 1.31 -11.70
C TYR A 135 -11.97 1.58 -10.97
N GLY A 136 -11.98 1.50 -9.64
CA GLY A 136 -13.17 1.80 -8.83
C GLY A 136 -13.58 3.27 -8.84
N ILE A 137 -12.65 4.19 -9.07
CA ILE A 137 -12.89 5.64 -9.13
C ILE A 137 -13.31 6.09 -10.53
N GLU A 138 -12.71 5.54 -11.58
CA GLU A 138 -12.93 5.99 -12.96
C GLU A 138 -14.36 5.71 -13.43
N ARG A 139 -14.99 6.70 -14.10
CA ARG A 139 -16.38 6.64 -14.57
C ARG A 139 -16.52 6.58 -16.09
N LYS A 140 -15.48 6.95 -16.81
CA LYS A 140 -15.49 6.93 -18.27
C LYS A 140 -15.13 5.54 -18.76
N ASP A 141 -16.00 4.92 -19.52
CA ASP A 141 -15.84 3.54 -20.00
C ASP A 141 -14.49 3.31 -20.71
N LYS A 142 -14.06 4.24 -21.57
CA LYS A 142 -12.80 4.14 -22.29
C LYS A 142 -11.58 4.12 -21.36
N GLU A 143 -11.54 4.97 -20.37
CA GLU A 143 -10.47 5.06 -19.39
C GLU A 143 -10.49 3.85 -18.45
N ARG A 144 -11.68 3.42 -18.04
CA ARG A 144 -11.87 2.24 -17.20
C ARG A 144 -11.42 0.96 -17.92
N GLU A 145 -11.74 0.83 -19.20
CA GLU A 145 -11.27 -0.28 -20.02
C GLU A 145 -9.73 -0.28 -20.19
N ALA A 146 -9.12 0.90 -20.33
CA ALA A 146 -7.67 1.02 -20.37
C ALA A 146 -7.00 0.56 -19.06
N ILE A 147 -7.59 0.92 -17.90
CA ILE A 147 -7.11 0.46 -16.59
C ILE A 147 -7.26 -1.06 -16.48
N LYS A 148 -8.41 -1.61 -16.87
CA LYS A 148 -8.67 -3.05 -16.86
C LYS A 148 -7.64 -3.84 -17.67
N LYS A 149 -7.29 -3.37 -18.87
CA LYS A 149 -6.24 -4.01 -19.70
C LYS A 149 -4.88 -4.07 -18.98
N ILE A 150 -4.50 -3.01 -18.27
CA ILE A 150 -3.25 -3.01 -17.50
C ILE A 150 -3.35 -3.88 -16.25
N ILE A 151 -4.51 -3.99 -15.61
CA ILE A 151 -4.76 -4.97 -14.54
C ILE A 151 -4.54 -6.39 -15.07
N ASP A 152 -5.17 -6.74 -16.19
CA ASP A 152 -5.05 -8.06 -16.81
C ASP A 152 -3.59 -8.36 -17.21
N GLU A 153 -2.88 -7.38 -17.80
CA GLU A 153 -1.45 -7.49 -18.10
C GLU A 153 -0.64 -7.75 -16.82
N THR A 154 -0.91 -7.02 -15.73
CA THR A 154 -0.19 -7.16 -14.45
C THR A 154 -0.45 -8.52 -13.80
N ILE A 155 -1.69 -9.03 -13.87
CA ILE A 155 -2.05 -10.36 -13.41
C ILE A 155 -1.31 -11.42 -14.22
N ASN A 156 -1.26 -11.29 -15.55
CA ASN A 156 -0.52 -12.23 -16.41
C ASN A 156 0.97 -12.27 -16.06
N ILE A 157 1.58 -11.10 -15.78
CA ILE A 157 2.97 -11.04 -15.33
C ILE A 157 3.14 -11.74 -13.97
N SER A 158 2.20 -11.55 -13.04
CA SER A 158 2.22 -12.19 -11.72
C SER A 158 2.07 -13.72 -11.77
N ASN A 159 1.62 -14.27 -12.90
CA ASN A 159 1.50 -15.72 -13.14
C ASN A 159 2.72 -16.33 -13.84
N LEU A 160 3.77 -15.56 -14.10
CA LEU A 160 5.01 -16.08 -14.66
C LEU A 160 5.70 -17.05 -13.69
N ALA A 161 6.41 -18.03 -14.25
CA ALA A 161 7.33 -18.86 -13.46
C ALA A 161 8.42 -18.00 -12.81
N GLY A 162 8.98 -18.45 -11.68
CA GLY A 162 9.90 -17.65 -10.87
C GLY A 162 11.08 -17.10 -11.65
N ASP A 163 11.75 -17.95 -12.44
CA ASP A 163 12.89 -17.58 -13.30
C ASP A 163 12.56 -16.51 -14.36
N LYS A 164 11.34 -16.51 -14.89
CA LYS A 164 10.84 -15.51 -15.84
C LYS A 164 10.42 -14.22 -15.11
N LEU A 165 9.80 -14.36 -13.95
CA LEU A 165 9.35 -13.24 -13.14
C LEU A 165 10.55 -12.37 -12.70
N ILE A 166 11.63 -12.96 -12.22
CA ILE A 166 12.82 -12.21 -11.80
C ILE A 166 13.51 -11.46 -12.94
N LYS A 167 13.39 -11.95 -14.18
CA LYS A 167 13.97 -11.33 -15.39
C LYS A 167 13.06 -10.26 -16.00
N TYR A 168 11.80 -10.18 -15.55
CA TYR A 168 10.84 -9.24 -16.13
C TYR A 168 11.22 -7.79 -15.83
N ASP A 169 11.12 -6.91 -16.84
CA ASP A 169 11.35 -5.47 -16.70
C ASP A 169 10.14 -4.80 -16.01
N ILE A 170 10.17 -4.84 -14.69
CA ILE A 170 9.12 -4.24 -13.86
C ILE A 170 9.11 -2.72 -13.91
N VAL A 171 10.24 -2.08 -14.27
CA VAL A 171 10.35 -0.63 -14.35
C VAL A 171 9.56 -0.12 -15.55
N ALA A 172 9.74 -0.73 -16.72
CA ALA A 172 8.96 -0.40 -17.92
C ALA A 172 7.46 -0.60 -17.69
N HIS A 173 7.07 -1.67 -16.99
CA HIS A 173 5.66 -1.91 -16.63
C HIS A 173 5.12 -0.83 -15.68
N ARG A 174 5.87 -0.46 -14.65
CA ARG A 174 5.51 0.60 -13.71
C ARG A 174 5.26 1.95 -14.41
N PHE A 175 5.99 2.27 -15.47
CA PHE A 175 5.72 3.48 -16.26
C PHE A 175 4.32 3.47 -16.90
N LYS A 176 3.88 2.33 -17.45
CA LYS A 176 2.53 2.19 -18.01
C LYS A 176 1.47 2.39 -16.93
N VAL A 177 1.65 1.73 -15.78
CA VAL A 177 0.76 1.83 -14.61
C VAL A 177 0.67 3.28 -14.15
N ASN A 178 1.80 3.92 -13.86
CA ASN A 178 1.85 5.29 -13.33
C ASN A 178 1.13 6.30 -14.25
N LYS A 179 1.22 6.13 -15.57
CA LYS A 179 0.51 7.00 -16.52
C LYS A 179 -1.00 7.00 -16.30
N LEU A 180 -1.59 5.84 -16.00
CA LEU A 180 -3.03 5.72 -15.71
C LEU A 180 -3.37 6.26 -14.32
N LEU A 181 -2.57 5.93 -13.31
CA LEU A 181 -2.76 6.43 -11.95
C LEU A 181 -2.75 7.95 -11.89
N LEU A 182 -1.76 8.58 -12.57
CA LEU A 182 -1.68 10.04 -12.64
C LEU A 182 -2.92 10.66 -13.28
N LYS A 183 -3.43 10.08 -14.39
CA LYS A 183 -4.62 10.57 -15.08
C LYS A 183 -5.86 10.53 -14.17
N THR A 184 -6.08 9.42 -13.47
CA THR A 184 -7.18 9.29 -12.51
C THR A 184 -7.00 10.25 -11.34
N SER A 185 -5.81 10.36 -10.77
CA SER A 185 -5.48 11.32 -9.71
C SER A 185 -5.80 12.76 -10.14
N GLU A 186 -5.35 13.18 -11.33
CA GLU A 186 -5.63 14.53 -11.85
C GLU A 186 -7.13 14.81 -11.98
N SER A 187 -7.90 13.84 -12.46
CA SER A 187 -9.35 13.95 -12.57
C SER A 187 -10.00 14.19 -11.21
N VAL A 188 -9.64 13.40 -10.21
CA VAL A 188 -10.13 13.51 -8.83
C VAL A 188 -9.74 14.87 -8.23
N ARG A 189 -8.46 15.22 -8.31
CA ARG A 189 -7.95 16.47 -7.72
C ARG A 189 -8.57 17.70 -8.38
N LYS A 190 -8.79 17.68 -9.69
CA LYS A 190 -9.49 18.76 -10.42
C LYS A 190 -10.89 18.99 -9.88
N TYR A 191 -11.65 17.92 -9.59
CA TYR A 191 -12.99 18.03 -9.01
C TYR A 191 -12.96 18.75 -7.66
N TYR A 192 -12.05 18.36 -6.74
CA TYR A 192 -11.96 19.01 -5.42
C TYR A 192 -11.42 20.45 -5.52
N LYS A 193 -10.39 20.72 -6.32
CA LYS A 193 -9.85 22.07 -6.53
C LYS A 193 -10.86 23.02 -7.17
N GLY A 194 -11.82 22.52 -7.95
CA GLY A 194 -12.92 23.31 -8.47
C GLY A 194 -13.90 23.80 -7.39
N LYS A 195 -13.98 23.05 -6.26
CA LYS A 195 -14.86 23.39 -5.12
C LYS A 195 -14.13 24.15 -4.02
N TYR A 196 -12.85 23.89 -3.81
CA TYR A 196 -12.07 24.39 -2.68
C TYR A 196 -10.81 25.09 -3.16
N LYS A 197 -10.60 26.35 -2.70
CA LYS A 197 -9.39 27.09 -3.06
C LYS A 197 -8.27 26.72 -2.10
N SER A 198 -7.29 25.99 -2.60
CA SER A 198 -6.10 25.65 -1.82
C SER A 198 -5.23 26.89 -1.56
N ASN A 199 -4.72 27.00 -0.35
CA ASN A 199 -3.69 27.96 0.05
C ASN A 199 -2.34 27.27 0.27
N PHE A 200 -2.23 25.99 -0.04
CA PHE A 200 -1.04 25.20 0.20
C PHE A 200 -0.01 25.35 -0.94
N LYS A 201 1.24 25.56 -0.54
CA LYS A 201 2.41 25.52 -1.45
C LYS A 201 3.57 24.85 -0.73
N CYS A 202 4.01 23.71 -1.24
CA CYS A 202 5.24 23.10 -0.75
C CYS A 202 6.44 23.92 -1.21
N LYS A 203 7.27 24.38 -0.25
CA LYS A 203 8.45 25.19 -0.51
C LYS A 203 9.77 24.44 -0.32
N LYS A 204 9.72 23.27 0.32
CA LYS A 204 10.91 22.47 0.67
C LYS A 204 10.89 21.14 -0.06
N PHE A 205 12.02 20.74 -0.60
CA PHE A 205 12.20 19.45 -1.27
C PHE A 205 13.43 18.73 -0.72
N MET A 206 13.37 17.41 -0.66
CA MET A 206 14.48 16.53 -0.31
C MET A 206 14.54 15.39 -1.31
N ALA A 207 15.64 15.23 -2.02
CA ALA A 207 15.81 14.25 -3.10
C ALA A 207 14.65 14.27 -4.12
N GLY A 208 14.20 15.45 -4.53
CA GLY A 208 13.09 15.63 -5.48
C GLY A 208 11.69 15.40 -4.92
N ARG A 209 11.54 15.02 -3.63
CA ARG A 209 10.28 14.76 -2.96
C ARG A 209 9.83 15.98 -2.13
N PRO A 210 8.54 16.35 -2.10
CA PRO A 210 8.05 17.38 -1.20
C PRO A 210 8.41 17.02 0.26
N ASN A 211 9.15 17.92 0.94
CA ASN A 211 9.57 17.70 2.32
C ASN A 211 8.63 18.41 3.29
N LEU A 212 7.78 17.63 3.94
CA LEU A 212 6.79 18.05 4.93
C LEU A 212 7.04 17.38 6.30
N ILE A 213 8.26 16.92 6.54
CA ILE A 213 8.64 16.29 7.81
C ILE A 213 8.38 17.26 8.97
N ASN A 214 7.67 16.79 10.00
CA ASN A 214 7.25 17.56 11.17
C ASN A 214 6.41 18.83 10.85
N ALA A 215 5.84 18.96 9.65
CA ALA A 215 5.05 20.12 9.29
C ALA A 215 3.68 20.11 9.99
N ASP A 216 3.26 21.26 10.53
CA ASP A 216 1.88 21.45 10.93
C ASP A 216 1.05 22.00 9.76
N LEU A 217 0.21 21.13 9.18
CA LEU A 217 -0.57 21.40 7.99
C LEU A 217 -2.04 21.76 8.29
N ARG A 218 -2.46 21.76 9.55
CA ARG A 218 -3.86 21.94 9.96
C ARG A 218 -4.51 23.26 9.54
N ARG A 219 -3.72 24.27 9.23
CA ARG A 219 -4.20 25.60 8.78
C ARG A 219 -4.28 25.71 7.25
N ASN A 220 -3.97 24.65 6.53
CA ASN A 220 -3.99 24.63 5.07
C ASN A 220 -5.26 24.01 4.53
N GLU A 221 -5.77 24.54 3.42
CA GLU A 221 -6.75 23.85 2.61
C GLU A 221 -6.02 22.89 1.66
N LEU A 222 -6.13 21.57 1.91
CA LEU A 222 -5.39 20.55 1.19
C LEU A 222 -6.26 19.71 0.25
N ARG A 223 -7.58 19.86 0.27
CA ARG A 223 -8.47 19.04 -0.58
C ARG A 223 -8.09 19.14 -2.05
N GLY A 224 -7.89 17.97 -2.67
CA GLY A 224 -7.45 17.86 -4.05
C GLY A 224 -5.96 18.18 -4.28
N GLU A 225 -5.14 18.31 -3.23
CA GLU A 225 -3.70 18.52 -3.41
C GLU A 225 -2.97 17.24 -3.80
N ASN A 226 -1.84 17.43 -4.48
CA ASN A 226 -0.93 16.34 -4.82
C ASN A 226 0.15 16.22 -3.74
N LEU A 227 0.02 15.21 -2.89
CA LEU A 227 1.03 14.83 -1.90
C LEU A 227 1.69 13.49 -2.27
N SER A 228 1.61 13.08 -3.54
CA SER A 228 2.29 11.87 -3.99
C SER A 228 3.80 11.98 -3.74
N SER A 229 4.38 10.85 -3.32
CA SER A 229 5.81 10.74 -2.97
C SER A 229 6.30 11.71 -1.89
N SER A 230 5.44 12.47 -1.21
CA SER A 230 5.85 13.43 -0.18
C SER A 230 6.38 12.74 1.08
N LEU A 231 7.29 13.41 1.78
CA LEU A 231 7.79 13.02 3.09
C LEU A 231 6.93 13.69 4.16
N LEU A 232 5.93 12.99 4.68
CA LEU A 232 5.01 13.47 5.70
C LEU A 232 5.35 12.94 7.11
N ILE A 233 6.56 12.41 7.29
CA ILE A 233 7.01 11.80 8.55
C ILE A 233 6.76 12.77 9.71
N ALA A 234 5.98 12.31 10.70
CA ALA A 234 5.59 13.07 11.89
C ALA A 234 4.88 14.42 11.60
N ALA A 235 4.35 14.61 10.38
CA ALA A 235 3.52 15.79 10.07
C ALA A 235 2.18 15.74 10.79
N ASN A 236 1.58 16.90 11.03
CA ASN A 236 0.28 17.03 11.67
C ASN A 236 -0.80 17.38 10.64
N LEU A 237 -1.67 16.40 10.36
CA LEU A 237 -2.85 16.50 9.52
C LEU A 237 -4.14 16.25 10.33
N SER A 238 -4.08 16.30 11.67
CA SER A 238 -5.21 15.93 12.53
C SER A 238 -6.44 16.82 12.30
N LYS A 239 -7.63 16.20 12.37
CA LYS A 239 -8.95 16.85 12.24
C LYS A 239 -9.18 17.54 10.89
N MET A 240 -8.46 17.14 9.84
CA MET A 240 -8.60 17.72 8.50
C MET A 240 -9.52 16.88 7.62
N ASP A 241 -10.17 17.54 6.67
CA ASP A 241 -10.75 16.86 5.52
C ASP A 241 -9.67 16.72 4.43
N LEU A 242 -9.27 15.47 4.18
CA LEU A 242 -8.22 15.12 3.23
C LEU A 242 -8.79 14.56 1.92
N SER A 243 -10.04 14.89 1.61
CA SER A 243 -10.72 14.44 0.41
C SER A 243 -10.01 14.86 -0.87
N GLY A 244 -9.86 13.92 -1.80
CA GLY A 244 -9.23 14.12 -3.10
C GLY A 244 -7.71 14.30 -3.06
N ILE A 245 -7.05 14.19 -1.91
CA ILE A 245 -5.60 14.20 -1.83
C ILE A 245 -5.04 12.93 -2.46
N ASP A 246 -3.99 13.09 -3.26
CA ASP A 246 -3.20 11.98 -3.79
C ASP A 246 -2.05 11.65 -2.82
N PHE A 247 -2.07 10.44 -2.25
CA PHE A 247 -1.03 9.94 -1.35
C PHE A 247 -0.16 8.83 -1.99
N LEU A 248 -0.17 8.68 -3.32
CA LEU A 248 0.62 7.66 -4.00
C LEU A 248 2.09 7.70 -3.57
N GLY A 249 2.58 6.66 -2.90
CA GLY A 249 3.95 6.56 -2.42
C GLY A 249 4.37 7.61 -1.38
N ALA A 250 3.43 8.31 -0.74
CA ALA A 250 3.72 9.23 0.35
C ALA A 250 4.20 8.47 1.61
N ASP A 251 5.15 9.04 2.34
CA ASP A 251 5.67 8.49 3.58
C ASP A 251 4.91 9.06 4.77
N LEU A 252 3.97 8.28 5.32
CA LEU A 252 3.10 8.67 6.43
C LEU A 252 3.60 8.16 7.80
N ARG A 253 4.85 7.77 7.93
CA ARG A 253 5.37 7.28 9.22
C ARG A 253 5.20 8.32 10.31
N ASP A 254 4.56 7.89 11.42
CA ASP A 254 4.26 8.75 12.59
C ASP A 254 3.44 10.02 12.26
N THR A 255 2.87 10.16 11.04
CA THR A 255 1.98 11.28 10.68
C THR A 255 0.73 11.24 11.55
N ASP A 256 0.38 12.37 12.16
CA ASP A 256 -0.85 12.51 12.94
C ASP A 256 -2.04 12.79 12.01
N ILE A 257 -2.93 11.80 11.88
CA ILE A 257 -4.20 11.88 11.15
C ILE A 257 -5.40 11.66 12.07
N THR A 258 -5.25 11.90 13.39
CA THR A 258 -6.32 11.72 14.36
C THR A 258 -7.54 12.58 14.03
N GLY A 259 -8.72 11.95 13.99
CA GLY A 259 -9.98 12.64 13.68
C GLY A 259 -10.10 13.15 12.24
N SER A 260 -9.19 12.79 11.33
CA SER A 260 -9.22 13.25 9.93
C SER A 260 -10.13 12.40 9.07
N ASN A 261 -10.64 12.98 7.99
CA ASN A 261 -11.43 12.30 6.99
C ASN A 261 -10.57 11.97 5.75
N LEU A 262 -10.22 10.69 5.59
CA LEU A 262 -9.48 10.15 4.45
C LEU A 262 -10.38 9.30 3.51
N ARG A 263 -11.70 9.31 3.70
CA ARG A 263 -12.62 8.47 2.91
C ARG A 263 -12.39 8.61 1.41
N ASN A 264 -12.19 9.82 0.94
CA ASN A 264 -12.04 10.17 -0.46
C ASN A 264 -10.59 10.54 -0.86
N ALA A 265 -9.62 10.32 0.02
CA ALA A 265 -8.21 10.37 -0.36
C ALA A 265 -7.91 9.23 -1.34
N VAL A 266 -6.97 9.42 -2.27
CA VAL A 266 -6.64 8.41 -3.27
C VAL A 266 -5.25 7.84 -3.07
N TYR A 267 -5.11 6.56 -3.44
CA TYR A 267 -3.87 5.79 -3.43
C TYR A 267 -3.24 5.61 -2.05
N LEU A 268 -4.10 5.48 -1.03
CA LEU A 268 -3.68 5.03 0.29
C LEU A 268 -3.52 3.50 0.34
N THR A 269 -2.50 3.06 1.04
CA THR A 269 -2.24 1.65 1.34
C THR A 269 -2.45 1.34 2.81
N GLN A 270 -2.66 0.07 3.14
CA GLN A 270 -2.74 -0.36 4.53
C GLN A 270 -1.42 -0.11 5.27
N PHE A 271 -0.27 -0.25 4.61
CA PHE A 271 1.04 0.09 5.17
C PHE A 271 1.12 1.55 5.64
N GLN A 272 0.66 2.50 4.82
CA GLN A 272 0.64 3.92 5.18
C GLN A 272 -0.26 4.17 6.39
N ILE A 273 -1.44 3.56 6.43
CA ILE A 273 -2.38 3.68 7.56
C ILE A 273 -1.81 3.05 8.83
N ASN A 274 -1.20 1.88 8.74
CA ASN A 274 -0.56 1.20 9.87
C ASN A 274 0.63 2.00 10.44
N SER A 275 1.30 2.80 9.59
CA SER A 275 2.47 3.61 9.96
C SER A 275 2.09 4.94 10.59
N ALA A 276 0.87 5.44 10.34
CA ALA A 276 0.37 6.72 10.84
C ALA A 276 -0.21 6.61 12.25
N LYS A 277 -0.44 7.75 12.89
CA LYS A 277 -1.17 7.88 14.15
C LYS A 277 -2.59 8.31 13.85
N GLY A 278 -3.55 7.50 14.23
CA GLY A 278 -4.98 7.79 14.10
C GLY A 278 -5.76 7.41 15.36
N ASP A 279 -7.06 7.54 15.30
CA ASP A 279 -7.98 7.22 16.40
C ASP A 279 -9.31 6.62 15.91
N GLY A 280 -10.22 6.35 16.84
CA GLY A 280 -11.56 5.85 16.53
C GLY A 280 -12.41 6.82 15.69
N LYS A 281 -12.05 8.10 15.63
CA LYS A 281 -12.77 9.16 14.87
C LYS A 281 -12.20 9.35 13.47
N THR A 282 -11.01 8.81 13.17
CA THR A 282 -10.40 8.88 11.85
C THR A 282 -11.25 8.10 10.85
N VAL A 283 -11.69 8.72 9.78
CA VAL A 283 -12.53 8.11 8.74
C VAL A 283 -11.66 7.61 7.61
N LEU A 284 -11.72 6.30 7.31
CA LEU A 284 -10.94 5.66 6.27
C LEU A 284 -11.80 5.28 5.05
N SER A 285 -11.15 5.04 3.91
CA SER A 285 -11.77 4.38 2.76
C SER A 285 -12.29 2.99 3.18
N PRO A 286 -13.41 2.50 2.62
CA PRO A 286 -13.97 1.18 2.95
C PRO A 286 -13.03 0.00 2.67
N THR A 287 -12.01 0.18 1.84
CA THR A 287 -11.00 -0.83 1.50
C THR A 287 -9.89 -0.95 2.53
N LEU A 288 -9.75 0.03 3.42
CA LEU A 288 -8.71 0.10 4.43
C LEU A 288 -9.26 -0.29 5.81
N GLN A 289 -8.48 -1.03 6.56
CA GLN A 289 -8.81 -1.45 7.91
C GLN A 289 -8.23 -0.48 8.94
N ARG A 290 -9.05 -0.16 9.96
CA ARG A 290 -8.55 0.63 11.10
C ARG A 290 -7.57 -0.22 11.91
N PRO A 291 -6.33 0.27 12.16
CA PRO A 291 -5.39 -0.42 13.03
C PRO A 291 -5.97 -0.64 14.43
N PHE A 292 -5.73 -1.81 15.01
CA PHE A 292 -6.28 -2.19 16.30
C PHE A 292 -5.87 -1.22 17.44
N ASN A 293 -4.67 -0.68 17.39
CA ASN A 293 -4.16 0.27 18.38
C ASN A 293 -4.82 1.67 18.33
N TRP A 294 -5.66 1.96 17.31
CA TRP A 294 -6.46 3.18 17.24
C TRP A 294 -7.80 3.07 17.98
N ILE A 295 -8.18 1.86 18.36
CA ILE A 295 -9.42 1.56 19.09
C ILE A 295 -9.04 1.46 20.56
N LYS A 296 -9.15 2.59 21.28
CA LYS A 296 -9.07 2.62 22.75
C LYS A 296 -10.38 3.10 23.31
#